data_e9ce5eb64d88d47ad644d6c61eaf0415
#
_entry.id   e9ce5eb64d88d47ad644d6c61eaf0415
#
_cell.length_a   1.000
_cell.length_b   1.000
_cell.length_c   1.000
_cell.angle_alpha   90.00
_cell.angle_beta   90.00
_cell.angle_gamma   90.00
#
_symmetry.space_group_name_H-M   'P 1'
#
loop_
_entity.id
_entity.type
_entity.pdbx_description
1 polymer ?
#
loop_
_entity_poly.entity_id
_entity_poly.type
_entity_poly.pdbx_seq_one_letter_code
_entity_poly.pdbx_strand_id
1 'polypeptide(L)'
;MNDALKIGILFSTTGPYGSMGRDARDGADFAMAEYAGVEGLAIEPVFFDPHADLAAYLDGARHLLRAGCRHIVGTITSAARKEVIPLVEKHDSLLWYMCPYEGFEANENVIYVGGCPNQHLLPLFEHLIPRYGARPYLVGANYVWGWEMNRLARELITNAGGEVLGERYLPLEETAVERIVAEIAQRRPSFILNNLIGPSSYAFLEAIKALGDRDPAFRAENCPVVSCDLMECELDDIAAGAAAGQLCAASYFDSIATLENAAFKARVTERHGAERRVSSVFASAYTAVRLCVDAIVAAGGDDPDAVRRELYNRSWPTLFGALSIDRETNHAALPFHLGRINADNGFDVVASRPPLAADPYLTGRNRQALPRLRVVS
;
A
#
# COMPACT_ATOMS: atom_id res chain seq x y z
N MET A 1 -17.22 26.57 13.24
CA MET A 1 -17.21 26.58 11.77
C MET A 1 -18.67 26.55 11.34
N ASN A 2 -19.15 27.56 10.58
CA ASN A 2 -20.55 27.60 10.14
C ASN A 2 -20.82 26.79 8.86
N ASP A 3 -19.77 26.43 8.12
CA ASP A 3 -19.87 25.63 6.90
C ASP A 3 -19.34 24.20 7.15
N ALA A 4 -19.91 23.22 6.45
CA ALA A 4 -19.47 21.83 6.54
C ALA A 4 -18.03 21.70 6.00
N LEU A 5 -17.19 20.92 6.69
CA LEU A 5 -15.85 20.56 6.24
C LEU A 5 -15.96 19.63 5.02
N LYS A 6 -15.50 20.09 3.86
CA LYS A 6 -15.49 19.29 2.64
C LYS A 6 -14.22 18.47 2.52
N ILE A 7 -14.38 17.14 2.43
CA ILE A 7 -13.28 16.20 2.20
C ILE A 7 -13.50 15.51 0.86
N GLY A 8 -12.52 15.66 -0.05
CA GLY A 8 -12.54 15.00 -1.35
C GLY A 8 -12.13 13.53 -1.22
N ILE A 9 -12.87 12.63 -1.88
CA ILE A 9 -12.57 11.20 -1.96
C ILE A 9 -12.39 10.82 -3.42
N LEU A 10 -11.19 10.35 -3.78
CA LEU A 10 -10.77 10.12 -5.17
C LEU A 10 -10.26 8.68 -5.35
N PHE A 11 -11.19 7.74 -5.49
CA PHE A 11 -10.91 6.31 -5.67
C PHE A 11 -11.66 5.73 -6.86
N SER A 12 -10.97 4.92 -7.67
CA SER A 12 -11.62 4.10 -8.70
C SER A 12 -12.20 2.84 -8.09
N THR A 13 -13.52 2.69 -8.17
CA THR A 13 -14.23 1.52 -7.65
C THR A 13 -14.43 0.42 -8.70
N THR A 14 -13.91 0.63 -9.90
CA THR A 14 -13.95 -0.28 -11.05
C THR A 14 -12.57 -0.40 -11.70
N GLY A 15 -12.43 -1.30 -12.70
CA GLY A 15 -11.17 -1.57 -13.40
C GLY A 15 -10.24 -2.50 -12.62
N PRO A 16 -8.95 -2.61 -13.03
CA PRO A 16 -8.02 -3.63 -12.54
C PRO A 16 -7.74 -3.58 -11.04
N TYR A 17 -7.97 -2.47 -10.39
CA TYR A 17 -7.81 -2.29 -8.93
C TYR A 17 -9.13 -1.86 -8.26
N GLY A 18 -10.26 -2.23 -8.87
CA GLY A 18 -11.59 -1.87 -8.37
C GLY A 18 -11.89 -2.42 -6.98
N SER A 19 -11.44 -3.63 -6.64
CA SER A 19 -11.60 -4.24 -5.31
C SER A 19 -10.91 -3.39 -4.24
N MET A 20 -9.67 -2.95 -4.47
CA MET A 20 -8.95 -2.04 -3.59
C MET A 20 -9.68 -0.69 -3.45
N GLY A 21 -10.17 -0.13 -4.57
CA GLY A 21 -10.84 1.18 -4.57
C GLY A 21 -12.18 1.17 -3.84
N ARG A 22 -12.97 0.10 -3.98
CA ARG A 22 -14.21 -0.09 -3.19
C ARG A 22 -13.89 -0.18 -1.70
N ASP A 23 -12.89 -0.95 -1.36
CA ASP A 23 -12.50 -1.16 0.03
C ASP A 23 -11.90 0.11 0.68
N ALA A 24 -11.09 0.87 -0.06
CA ALA A 24 -10.61 2.19 0.36
C ALA A 24 -11.75 3.17 0.60
N ARG A 25 -12.75 3.20 -0.28
CA ARG A 25 -13.94 4.02 -0.11
C ARG A 25 -14.71 3.64 1.14
N ASP A 26 -14.96 2.35 1.35
CA ASP A 26 -15.65 1.86 2.53
C ASP A 26 -14.92 2.27 3.83
N GLY A 27 -13.58 2.20 3.85
CA GLY A 27 -12.76 2.63 4.97
C GLY A 27 -12.87 4.14 5.22
N ALA A 28 -12.86 4.95 4.15
CA ALA A 28 -13.05 6.40 4.25
C ALA A 28 -14.46 6.76 4.74
N ASP A 29 -15.49 6.13 4.19
CA ASP A 29 -16.90 6.34 4.58
C ASP A 29 -17.14 5.89 6.04
N PHE A 30 -16.48 4.80 6.46
CA PHE A 30 -16.55 4.33 7.85
C PHE A 30 -15.92 5.35 8.81
N ALA A 31 -14.76 5.91 8.48
CA ALA A 31 -14.08 6.92 9.29
C ALA A 31 -14.92 8.20 9.42
N MET A 32 -15.49 8.70 8.32
CA MET A 32 -16.32 9.91 8.34
C MET A 32 -17.58 9.74 9.17
N ALA A 33 -18.17 8.55 9.12
CA ALA A 33 -19.36 8.27 9.90
C ALA A 33 -19.13 8.27 11.42
N GLU A 34 -17.91 8.01 11.90
CA GLU A 34 -17.57 8.09 13.32
C GLU A 34 -17.60 9.53 13.87
N TYR A 35 -17.59 10.54 12.99
CA TYR A 35 -17.74 11.94 13.36
C TYR A 35 -19.20 12.43 13.29
N ALA A 36 -20.15 11.57 12.89
CA ALA A 36 -21.56 11.93 12.85
C ALA A 36 -22.05 12.26 14.27
N GLY A 37 -22.64 13.45 14.43
CA GLY A 37 -23.16 13.92 15.71
C GLY A 37 -22.11 14.56 16.65
N VAL A 38 -20.87 14.70 16.22
CA VAL A 38 -19.86 15.47 16.96
C VAL A 38 -20.23 16.95 16.88
N GLU A 39 -20.49 17.57 18.06
CA GLU A 39 -20.92 18.96 18.13
C GLU A 39 -19.85 19.89 17.51
N GLY A 40 -20.30 20.80 16.66
CA GLY A 40 -19.43 21.77 15.97
C GLY A 40 -18.62 21.22 14.79
N LEU A 41 -18.81 19.95 14.42
CA LEU A 41 -18.13 19.33 13.28
C LEU A 41 -19.17 18.70 12.33
N ALA A 42 -19.35 19.29 11.16
CA ALA A 42 -20.11 18.72 10.06
C ALA A 42 -19.14 18.38 8.92
N ILE A 43 -19.10 17.11 8.48
CA ILE A 43 -18.27 16.66 7.37
C ILE A 43 -19.16 16.40 6.16
N GLU A 44 -18.80 16.98 5.02
CA GLU A 44 -19.41 16.75 3.70
C GLU A 44 -18.41 16.01 2.80
N PRO A 45 -18.55 14.68 2.62
CA PRO A 45 -17.72 13.97 1.66
C PRO A 45 -18.12 14.33 0.23
N VAL A 46 -17.14 14.67 -0.60
CA VAL A 46 -17.32 14.88 -2.04
C VAL A 46 -16.57 13.76 -2.76
N PHE A 47 -17.32 12.88 -3.38
CA PHE A 47 -16.78 11.66 -4.01
C PHE A 47 -16.66 11.82 -5.52
N PHE A 48 -15.55 11.32 -6.10
CA PHE A 48 -15.37 11.18 -7.53
C PHE A 48 -14.74 9.82 -7.87
N ASP A 49 -15.35 9.08 -8.79
CA ASP A 49 -14.84 7.80 -9.31
C ASP A 49 -14.23 7.99 -10.69
N PRO A 50 -12.91 7.84 -10.84
CA PRO A 50 -12.22 7.95 -12.13
C PRO A 50 -12.34 6.70 -13.02
N HIS A 51 -12.95 5.61 -12.56
CA HIS A 51 -13.12 4.36 -13.31
C HIS A 51 -11.81 3.79 -13.90
N ALA A 52 -10.71 3.88 -13.15
CA ALA A 52 -9.36 3.48 -13.54
C ALA A 52 -8.76 4.24 -14.74
N ASP A 53 -9.40 5.29 -15.22
CA ASP A 53 -8.87 6.16 -16.25
C ASP A 53 -7.96 7.24 -15.66
N LEU A 54 -6.70 7.29 -16.14
CA LEU A 54 -5.70 8.24 -15.63
C LEU A 54 -6.08 9.70 -15.90
N ALA A 55 -6.69 10.01 -17.05
CA ALA A 55 -7.16 11.36 -17.38
C ALA A 55 -8.34 11.76 -16.48
N ALA A 56 -9.23 10.82 -16.17
CA ALA A 56 -10.35 11.06 -15.27
C ALA A 56 -9.91 11.33 -13.82
N TYR A 57 -8.74 10.85 -13.38
CA TYR A 57 -8.17 11.26 -12.07
C TYR A 57 -7.86 12.76 -12.03
N LEU A 58 -7.32 13.34 -13.11
CA LEU A 58 -7.11 14.78 -13.22
C LEU A 58 -8.42 15.57 -13.18
N ASP A 59 -9.43 15.10 -13.90
CA ASP A 59 -10.75 15.74 -13.91
C ASP A 59 -11.44 15.62 -12.54
N GLY A 60 -11.29 14.49 -11.87
CA GLY A 60 -11.76 14.27 -10.51
C GLY A 60 -11.09 15.21 -9.51
N ALA A 61 -9.76 15.33 -9.55
CA ALA A 61 -9.04 16.26 -8.69
C ALA A 61 -9.49 17.72 -8.93
N ARG A 62 -9.63 18.14 -10.19
CA ARG A 62 -10.17 19.47 -10.54
C ARG A 62 -11.60 19.68 -10.04
N HIS A 63 -12.44 18.65 -10.13
CA HIS A 63 -13.82 18.69 -9.64
C HIS A 63 -13.84 18.91 -8.12
N LEU A 64 -13.08 18.13 -7.36
CA LEU A 64 -13.00 18.20 -5.90
C LEU A 64 -12.46 19.57 -5.43
N LEU A 65 -11.39 20.07 -6.06
CA LEU A 65 -10.81 21.38 -5.76
C LEU A 65 -11.80 22.50 -6.02
N ARG A 66 -12.56 22.46 -7.14
CA ARG A 66 -13.61 23.44 -7.43
C ARG A 66 -14.79 23.36 -6.48
N ALA A 67 -15.10 22.18 -5.95
CA ALA A 67 -16.10 22.00 -4.91
C ALA A 67 -15.67 22.58 -3.55
N GLY A 68 -14.41 23.01 -3.42
CA GLY A 68 -13.86 23.57 -2.19
C GLY A 68 -13.18 22.57 -1.27
N CYS A 69 -12.86 21.35 -1.75
CA CYS A 69 -12.09 20.38 -0.98
C CYS A 69 -10.62 20.81 -0.93
N ARG A 70 -10.11 21.20 0.23
CA ARG A 70 -8.68 21.49 0.45
C ARG A 70 -7.90 20.23 0.85
N HIS A 71 -8.59 19.16 1.22
CA HIS A 71 -8.04 17.86 1.56
C HIS A 71 -8.69 16.80 0.68
N ILE A 72 -7.87 16.03 -0.04
CA ILE A 72 -8.30 14.94 -0.91
C ILE A 72 -7.66 13.64 -0.41
N VAL A 73 -8.47 12.65 -0.07
CA VAL A 73 -8.01 11.30 0.24
C VAL A 73 -8.05 10.47 -1.04
N GLY A 74 -6.95 9.93 -1.44
CA GLY A 74 -6.76 9.21 -2.72
C GLY A 74 -5.27 9.20 -3.07
N THR A 75 -4.86 8.67 -4.10
CA THR A 75 -5.45 7.82 -5.12
C THR A 75 -5.10 6.34 -4.82
N ILE A 76 -5.35 5.40 -5.75
CA ILE A 76 -4.86 4.02 -5.58
C ILE A 76 -3.46 3.89 -6.17
N THR A 77 -3.29 4.20 -7.45
CA THR A 77 -2.04 3.93 -8.17
C THR A 77 -1.02 5.06 -8.07
N SER A 78 0.26 4.70 -8.14
CA SER A 78 1.36 5.68 -8.21
C SER A 78 1.28 6.59 -9.43
N ALA A 79 0.81 6.09 -10.58
CA ALA A 79 0.60 6.92 -11.76
C ALA A 79 -0.45 8.01 -11.49
N ALA A 80 -1.61 7.66 -10.93
CA ALA A 80 -2.65 8.62 -10.60
C ALA A 80 -2.18 9.64 -9.55
N ARG A 81 -1.42 9.22 -8.53
CA ARG A 81 -0.83 10.12 -7.54
C ARG A 81 0.06 11.18 -8.21
N LYS A 82 1.00 10.73 -9.05
CA LYS A 82 1.95 11.62 -9.73
C LYS A 82 1.26 12.66 -10.63
N GLU A 83 0.17 12.26 -11.28
CA GLU A 83 -0.63 13.18 -12.12
C GLU A 83 -1.43 14.19 -11.28
N VAL A 84 -1.89 13.82 -10.08
CA VAL A 84 -2.69 14.70 -9.22
C VAL A 84 -1.82 15.71 -8.44
N ILE A 85 -0.58 15.37 -8.10
CA ILE A 85 0.34 16.23 -7.33
C ILE A 85 0.40 17.66 -7.87
N PRO A 86 0.65 17.94 -9.17
CA PRO A 86 0.73 19.32 -9.67
C PRO A 86 -0.56 20.15 -9.48
N LEU A 87 -1.70 19.46 -9.39
CA LEU A 87 -2.98 20.15 -9.15
C LEU A 87 -3.13 20.54 -7.67
N VAL A 88 -2.80 19.65 -6.73
CA VAL A 88 -2.88 19.97 -5.30
C VAL A 88 -1.85 21.03 -4.92
N GLU A 89 -0.65 21.01 -5.50
CA GLU A 89 0.35 22.08 -5.36
C GLU A 89 -0.19 23.44 -5.84
N LYS A 90 -0.74 23.49 -7.06
CA LYS A 90 -1.28 24.69 -7.65
C LYS A 90 -2.41 25.32 -6.83
N HIS A 91 -3.18 24.51 -6.12
CA HIS A 91 -4.35 24.93 -5.35
C HIS A 91 -4.10 25.01 -3.84
N ASP A 92 -2.84 24.88 -3.42
CA ASP A 92 -2.46 24.83 -2.00
C ASP A 92 -3.38 23.93 -1.19
N SER A 93 -3.43 22.66 -1.60
CA SER A 93 -4.30 21.64 -1.05
C SER A 93 -3.47 20.41 -0.66
N LEU A 94 -3.99 19.52 0.17
CA LEU A 94 -3.30 18.29 0.60
C LEU A 94 -3.93 17.04 -0.01
N LEU A 95 -3.08 16.21 -0.61
CA LEU A 95 -3.40 14.84 -0.98
C LEU A 95 -2.98 13.89 0.15
N TRP A 96 -3.91 13.10 0.67
CA TRP A 96 -3.66 12.06 1.66
C TRP A 96 -3.56 10.72 0.95
N TYR A 97 -2.31 10.31 0.67
CA TYR A 97 -2.03 9.10 -0.08
C TYR A 97 -1.80 7.91 0.87
N MET A 98 -2.61 6.84 0.73
CA MET A 98 -2.68 5.77 1.73
C MET A 98 -2.27 4.38 1.20
N CYS A 99 -1.92 4.24 -0.10
CA CYS A 99 -1.41 2.99 -0.66
C CYS A 99 0.11 2.84 -0.50
N PRO A 100 0.64 1.61 -0.44
CA PRO A 100 2.08 1.40 -0.54
C PRO A 100 2.59 1.92 -1.90
N TYR A 101 3.84 2.37 -1.93
CA TYR A 101 4.41 2.92 -3.15
C TYR A 101 5.92 2.68 -3.26
N GLU A 102 6.46 2.97 -4.43
CA GLU A 102 7.84 2.64 -4.84
C GLU A 102 8.92 3.54 -4.24
N GLY A 103 8.57 4.58 -3.47
CA GLY A 103 9.53 5.55 -2.92
C GLY A 103 9.98 6.62 -3.93
N PHE A 104 11.14 7.23 -3.66
CA PHE A 104 11.80 8.27 -4.47
C PHE A 104 10.92 9.50 -4.74
N GLU A 105 10.07 9.81 -3.81
CA GLU A 105 9.18 10.97 -3.84
C GLU A 105 8.96 11.48 -2.42
N ALA A 106 9.00 12.78 -2.26
CA ALA A 106 8.49 13.53 -1.11
C ALA A 106 7.95 14.85 -1.64
N ASN A 107 6.76 15.22 -1.23
CA ASN A 107 6.08 16.41 -1.71
C ASN A 107 5.39 17.12 -0.56
N GLU A 108 5.47 18.46 -0.52
CA GLU A 108 4.90 19.26 0.56
C GLU A 108 3.37 19.20 0.60
N ASN A 109 2.73 18.93 -0.53
CA ASN A 109 1.28 18.85 -0.66
C ASN A 109 0.76 17.41 -0.59
N VAL A 110 1.59 16.43 -0.22
CA VAL A 110 1.18 15.03 -0.05
C VAL A 110 1.52 14.54 1.34
N ILE A 111 0.55 14.00 2.05
CA ILE A 111 0.76 13.27 3.30
C ILE A 111 0.74 11.78 2.96
N TYR A 112 1.88 11.12 3.14
CA TYR A 112 2.06 9.70 2.80
C TYR A 112 1.74 8.83 4.00
N VAL A 113 0.54 8.26 4.01
CA VAL A 113 0.08 7.30 5.03
C VAL A 113 0.31 5.86 4.59
N GLY A 114 0.65 5.64 3.31
CA GLY A 114 1.08 4.37 2.76
C GLY A 114 2.59 4.12 2.91
N GLY A 115 2.98 2.84 2.98
CA GLY A 115 4.37 2.46 3.19
C GLY A 115 5.28 2.73 1.98
N CYS A 116 6.53 3.13 2.22
CA CYS A 116 7.59 3.22 1.23
C CYS A 116 8.58 2.02 1.36
N PRO A 117 9.52 1.83 0.43
CA PRO A 117 10.30 0.58 0.32
C PRO A 117 11.03 0.12 1.57
N ASN A 118 11.52 1.02 2.43
CA ASN A 118 12.15 0.61 3.67
C ASN A 118 11.15 0.08 4.72
N GLN A 119 9.85 0.28 4.51
CA GLN A 119 8.77 -0.16 5.39
C GLN A 119 8.09 -1.45 4.90
N HIS A 120 8.32 -1.88 3.65
CA HIS A 120 7.75 -3.12 3.11
C HIS A 120 8.80 -4.00 2.39
N LEU A 121 9.43 -3.55 1.32
CA LEU A 121 10.30 -4.38 0.47
C LEU A 121 11.61 -4.80 1.19
N LEU A 122 12.25 -3.86 1.90
CA LEU A 122 13.49 -4.15 2.63
C LEU A 122 13.30 -5.22 3.71
N PRO A 123 12.37 -5.04 4.68
CA PRO A 123 12.15 -6.05 5.71
C PRO A 123 11.60 -7.36 5.15
N LEU A 124 10.87 -7.34 4.02
CA LEU A 124 10.48 -8.55 3.30
C LEU A 124 11.72 -9.33 2.83
N PHE A 125 12.68 -8.69 2.17
CA PHE A 125 13.89 -9.34 1.66
C PHE A 125 14.83 -9.78 2.78
N GLU A 126 14.91 -9.05 3.88
CA GLU A 126 15.63 -9.49 5.09
C GLU A 126 15.04 -10.78 5.68
N HIS A 127 13.74 -11.00 5.52
CA HIS A 127 13.10 -12.24 5.91
C HIS A 127 13.32 -13.37 4.89
N LEU A 128 13.23 -13.08 3.59
CA LEU A 128 13.24 -14.07 2.51
C LEU A 128 14.63 -14.63 2.21
N ILE A 129 15.64 -13.75 2.05
CA ILE A 129 16.96 -14.13 1.56
C ILE A 129 17.62 -15.21 2.44
N PRO A 130 17.61 -15.11 3.78
CA PRO A 130 18.18 -16.15 4.63
C PRO A 130 17.45 -17.49 4.58
N ARG A 131 16.17 -17.53 4.16
CA ARG A 131 15.31 -18.72 4.16
C ARG A 131 15.28 -19.43 2.81
N TYR A 132 15.18 -18.65 1.74
CA TYR A 132 14.94 -19.17 0.39
C TYR A 132 16.14 -18.95 -0.54
N GLY A 133 17.10 -18.09 -0.15
CA GLY A 133 18.24 -17.69 -1.00
C GLY A 133 17.95 -16.42 -1.80
N ALA A 134 18.97 -15.93 -2.53
CA ALA A 134 18.95 -14.65 -3.23
C ALA A 134 18.91 -14.81 -4.77
N ARG A 135 18.09 -15.74 -5.26
CA ARG A 135 17.92 -16.00 -6.71
C ARG A 135 16.46 -15.93 -7.15
N PRO A 136 15.80 -14.75 -7.01
CA PRO A 136 14.39 -14.59 -7.36
C PRO A 136 14.14 -14.50 -8.87
N TYR A 137 12.84 -14.65 -9.21
CA TYR A 137 12.26 -14.19 -10.45
C TYR A 137 11.33 -13.01 -10.16
N LEU A 138 11.33 -11.98 -11.02
CA LEU A 138 10.54 -10.76 -10.80
C LEU A 138 9.45 -10.65 -11.85
N VAL A 139 8.22 -10.39 -11.43
CA VAL A 139 7.12 -10.03 -12.33
C VAL A 139 6.52 -8.71 -11.89
N GLY A 140 6.04 -7.90 -12.83
CA GLY A 140 5.44 -6.61 -12.51
C GLY A 140 4.44 -6.14 -13.56
N ALA A 141 3.50 -5.30 -13.14
CA ALA A 141 2.66 -4.57 -14.05
C ALA A 141 3.49 -3.56 -14.85
N ASN A 142 3.15 -3.38 -16.12
CA ASN A 142 3.91 -2.52 -17.05
C ASN A 142 3.60 -1.04 -16.83
N TYR A 143 3.86 -0.54 -15.62
CA TYR A 143 3.81 0.88 -15.24
C TYR A 143 4.74 1.16 -14.04
N VAL A 144 4.78 2.41 -13.57
CA VAL A 144 5.78 2.92 -12.62
C VAL A 144 5.97 2.05 -11.38
N TRP A 145 4.92 1.55 -10.74
CA TRP A 145 5.01 0.65 -9.59
C TRP A 145 5.82 -0.60 -9.90
N GLY A 146 5.43 -1.35 -10.94
CA GLY A 146 6.10 -2.59 -11.32
C GLY A 146 7.57 -2.36 -11.71
N TRP A 147 7.85 -1.29 -12.46
CA TRP A 147 9.22 -0.98 -12.90
C TRP A 147 10.13 -0.63 -11.73
N GLU A 148 9.68 0.27 -10.85
CA GLU A 148 10.51 0.76 -9.75
C GLU A 148 10.67 -0.28 -8.64
N MET A 149 9.63 -1.03 -8.31
CA MET A 149 9.71 -2.11 -7.33
C MET A 149 10.68 -3.22 -7.80
N ASN A 150 10.62 -3.61 -9.08
CA ASN A 150 11.56 -4.58 -9.64
C ASN A 150 12.98 -4.01 -9.73
N ARG A 151 13.14 -2.72 -10.08
CA ARG A 151 14.47 -2.06 -10.06
C ARG A 151 15.10 -2.12 -8.68
N LEU A 152 14.33 -1.75 -7.65
CA LEU A 152 14.77 -1.83 -6.25
C LEU A 152 15.09 -3.27 -5.84
N ALA A 153 14.25 -4.22 -6.21
CA ALA A 153 14.49 -5.63 -5.94
C ALA A 153 15.81 -6.12 -6.53
N ARG A 154 16.13 -5.75 -7.79
CA ARG A 154 17.42 -6.08 -8.42
C ARG A 154 18.61 -5.52 -7.64
N GLU A 155 18.53 -4.25 -7.23
CA GLU A 155 19.60 -3.63 -6.42
C GLU A 155 19.77 -4.34 -5.08
N LEU A 156 18.66 -4.68 -4.40
CA LEU A 156 18.67 -5.40 -3.14
C LEU A 156 19.31 -6.79 -3.27
N ILE A 157 18.93 -7.54 -4.30
CA ILE A 157 19.44 -8.88 -4.57
C ILE A 157 20.94 -8.82 -4.93
N THR A 158 21.34 -7.91 -5.82
CA THR A 158 22.74 -7.72 -6.20
C THR A 158 23.62 -7.38 -5.01
N ASN A 159 23.15 -6.48 -4.13
CA ASN A 159 23.86 -6.09 -2.93
C ASN A 159 23.97 -7.23 -1.90
N ALA A 160 23.04 -8.18 -1.94
CA ALA A 160 23.09 -9.40 -1.12
C ALA A 160 23.97 -10.49 -1.74
N GLY A 161 24.65 -10.23 -2.87
CA GLY A 161 25.46 -11.22 -3.60
C GLY A 161 24.63 -12.23 -4.39
N GLY A 162 23.36 -11.94 -4.65
CA GLY A 162 22.43 -12.78 -5.39
C GLY A 162 22.34 -12.44 -6.89
N GLU A 163 21.43 -13.12 -7.57
CA GLU A 163 21.21 -13.00 -9.01
C GLU A 163 19.70 -13.05 -9.32
N VAL A 164 19.17 -12.08 -10.07
CA VAL A 164 17.81 -12.13 -10.60
C VAL A 164 17.77 -13.04 -11.82
N LEU A 165 17.01 -14.15 -11.73
CA LEU A 165 16.97 -15.18 -12.78
C LEU A 165 16.12 -14.80 -14.00
N GLY A 166 15.24 -13.85 -13.84
CA GLY A 166 14.42 -13.30 -14.92
C GLY A 166 13.52 -12.19 -14.41
N GLU A 167 13.06 -11.37 -15.35
CA GLU A 167 12.18 -10.23 -15.06
C GLU A 167 11.23 -10.03 -16.23
N ARG A 168 9.93 -9.94 -15.95
CA ARG A 168 8.89 -9.77 -16.96
C ARG A 168 7.83 -8.80 -16.49
N TYR A 169 7.22 -8.14 -17.46
CA TYR A 169 6.15 -7.18 -17.26
C TYR A 169 4.94 -7.54 -18.11
N LEU A 170 3.75 -7.34 -17.53
CA LEU A 170 2.47 -7.49 -18.21
C LEU A 170 1.73 -6.15 -18.21
N PRO A 171 1.03 -5.81 -19.29
CA PRO A 171 0.02 -4.75 -19.25
C PRO A 171 -0.98 -5.00 -18.11
N LEU A 172 -1.58 -3.93 -17.59
CA LEU A 172 -2.69 -4.08 -16.65
C LEU A 172 -3.81 -4.90 -17.30
N GLU A 173 -4.44 -5.78 -16.53
CA GLU A 173 -5.51 -6.69 -16.95
C GLU A 173 -5.09 -7.83 -17.91
N GLU A 174 -3.82 -7.88 -18.35
CA GLU A 174 -3.35 -9.02 -19.15
C GLU A 174 -3.22 -10.27 -18.27
N THR A 175 -3.90 -11.34 -18.67
CA THR A 175 -3.95 -12.61 -17.93
C THR A 175 -3.23 -13.77 -18.61
N ALA A 176 -2.63 -13.54 -19.78
CA ALA A 176 -1.83 -14.56 -20.49
C ALA A 176 -0.44 -14.73 -19.83
N VAL A 177 -0.40 -15.48 -18.74
CA VAL A 177 0.79 -15.68 -17.87
C VAL A 177 1.61 -16.93 -18.22
N GLU A 178 1.13 -17.81 -19.11
CA GLU A 178 1.68 -19.14 -19.37
C GLU A 178 3.15 -19.10 -19.79
N ARG A 179 3.54 -18.12 -20.60
CA ARG A 179 4.93 -17.94 -21.04
C ARG A 179 5.85 -17.60 -19.88
N ILE A 180 5.41 -16.75 -18.97
CA ILE A 180 6.17 -16.35 -17.78
C ILE A 180 6.31 -17.57 -16.85
N VAL A 181 5.24 -18.30 -16.62
CA VAL A 181 5.23 -19.50 -15.78
C VAL A 181 6.14 -20.60 -16.36
N ALA A 182 6.15 -20.79 -17.69
CA ALA A 182 7.05 -21.73 -18.35
C ALA A 182 8.54 -21.32 -18.18
N GLU A 183 8.85 -20.01 -18.25
CA GLU A 183 10.21 -19.51 -18.00
C GLU A 183 10.60 -19.70 -16.52
N ILE A 184 9.72 -19.42 -15.57
CA ILE A 184 9.93 -19.68 -14.14
C ILE A 184 10.21 -21.16 -13.88
N ALA A 185 9.45 -22.07 -14.50
CA ALA A 185 9.68 -23.52 -14.40
C ALA A 185 11.06 -23.95 -14.85
N GLN A 186 11.61 -23.32 -15.90
CA GLN A 186 12.95 -23.57 -16.41
C GLN A 186 14.05 -22.97 -15.52
N ARG A 187 13.83 -21.74 -15.02
CA ARG A 187 14.81 -20.98 -14.24
C ARG A 187 14.97 -21.43 -12.79
N ARG A 188 13.93 -22.03 -12.21
CA ARG A 188 13.90 -22.53 -10.83
C ARG A 188 14.34 -21.48 -9.80
N PRO A 189 13.62 -20.36 -9.67
CA PRO A 189 13.96 -19.32 -8.71
C PRO A 189 13.78 -19.79 -7.26
N SER A 190 14.44 -19.11 -6.34
CA SER A 190 14.30 -19.34 -4.91
C SER A 190 13.01 -18.75 -4.32
N PHE A 191 12.50 -17.70 -4.91
CA PHE A 191 11.17 -17.10 -4.66
C PHE A 191 10.77 -16.25 -5.86
N ILE A 192 9.53 -15.79 -5.91
CA ILE A 192 9.01 -14.95 -6.99
C ILE A 192 8.48 -13.67 -6.37
N LEU A 193 9.00 -12.50 -6.77
CA LEU A 193 8.40 -11.22 -6.40
C LEU A 193 7.31 -10.87 -7.41
N ASN A 194 6.09 -10.71 -6.93
CA ASN A 194 4.92 -10.39 -7.71
C ASN A 194 4.48 -8.94 -7.44
N ASN A 195 4.68 -8.07 -8.41
CA ASN A 195 4.22 -6.68 -8.47
C ASN A 195 3.18 -6.50 -9.61
N LEU A 196 2.48 -7.58 -9.97
CA LEU A 196 1.28 -7.51 -10.82
C LEU A 196 0.10 -7.03 -9.98
N ILE A 197 -0.93 -6.48 -10.62
CA ILE A 197 -2.10 -5.91 -9.95
C ILE A 197 -3.38 -6.54 -10.51
N GLY A 198 -4.33 -6.82 -9.61
CA GLY A 198 -5.67 -7.27 -9.96
C GLY A 198 -5.68 -8.56 -10.78
N PRO A 199 -6.47 -8.64 -11.88
CA PRO A 199 -6.66 -9.86 -12.66
C PRO A 199 -5.35 -10.51 -13.14
N SER A 200 -4.33 -9.71 -13.48
CA SER A 200 -3.00 -10.23 -13.87
C SER A 200 -2.32 -10.97 -12.72
N SER A 201 -2.41 -10.42 -11.50
CA SER A 201 -1.87 -11.04 -10.28
C SER A 201 -2.62 -12.34 -9.93
N TYR A 202 -3.96 -12.32 -10.05
CA TYR A 202 -4.79 -13.48 -9.72
C TYR A 202 -4.52 -14.65 -10.66
N ALA A 203 -4.55 -14.42 -11.97
CA ALA A 203 -4.21 -15.42 -12.99
C ALA A 203 -2.77 -15.98 -12.79
N PHE A 204 -1.84 -15.11 -12.40
CA PHE A 204 -0.46 -15.54 -12.12
C PHE A 204 -0.38 -16.47 -10.91
N LEU A 205 -1.05 -16.14 -9.80
CA LEU A 205 -1.09 -16.97 -8.60
C LEU A 205 -1.72 -18.36 -8.88
N GLU A 206 -2.83 -18.39 -9.64
CA GLU A 206 -3.47 -19.61 -10.07
C GLU A 206 -2.55 -20.49 -10.92
N ALA A 207 -1.84 -19.88 -11.87
CA ALA A 207 -0.91 -20.60 -12.74
C ALA A 207 0.33 -21.13 -11.99
N ILE A 208 0.85 -20.38 -11.00
CA ILE A 208 1.93 -20.85 -10.12
C ILE A 208 1.44 -21.98 -9.21
N LYS A 209 0.21 -21.90 -8.69
CA LYS A 209 -0.39 -23.02 -7.94
C LYS A 209 -0.46 -24.29 -8.79
N ALA A 210 -0.96 -24.18 -10.03
CA ALA A 210 -1.02 -25.29 -10.96
C ALA A 210 0.38 -25.86 -11.32
N LEU A 211 1.41 -25.02 -11.34
CA LEU A 211 2.80 -25.45 -11.49
C LEU A 211 3.27 -26.23 -10.25
N GLY A 212 3.00 -25.72 -9.03
CA GLY A 212 3.35 -26.35 -7.75
C GLY A 212 2.64 -27.70 -7.52
N ASP A 213 1.45 -27.88 -8.08
CA ASP A 213 0.75 -29.17 -8.04
C ASP A 213 1.44 -30.24 -8.89
N ARG A 214 2.11 -29.85 -9.97
CA ARG A 214 2.87 -30.74 -10.88
C ARG A 214 4.33 -30.93 -10.46
N ASP A 215 4.96 -29.87 -9.92
CA ASP A 215 6.35 -29.90 -9.44
C ASP A 215 6.41 -29.30 -8.02
N PRO A 216 6.63 -30.12 -6.98
CA PRO A 216 6.71 -29.68 -5.59
C PRO A 216 7.75 -28.58 -5.33
N ALA A 217 8.76 -28.41 -6.19
CA ALA A 217 9.76 -27.34 -6.05
C ALA A 217 9.15 -25.94 -6.14
N PHE A 218 7.95 -25.80 -6.73
CA PHE A 218 7.24 -24.52 -6.88
C PHE A 218 6.08 -24.35 -5.88
N ARG A 219 5.93 -25.23 -4.92
CA ARG A 219 5.00 -25.01 -3.81
C ARG A 219 5.48 -23.86 -2.94
N ALA A 220 4.54 -23.17 -2.28
CA ALA A 220 4.82 -21.96 -1.48
C ALA A 220 5.88 -22.19 -0.39
N GLU A 221 5.99 -23.40 0.18
CA GLU A 221 7.02 -23.73 1.16
C GLU A 221 8.45 -23.75 0.58
N ASN A 222 8.59 -24.00 -0.72
CA ASN A 222 9.89 -24.14 -1.40
C ASN A 222 10.24 -22.91 -2.28
N CYS A 223 9.24 -22.34 -2.95
CA CYS A 223 9.37 -21.19 -3.83
C CYS A 223 8.16 -20.26 -3.68
N PRO A 224 8.07 -19.47 -2.60
CA PRO A 224 6.91 -18.63 -2.39
C PRO A 224 6.80 -17.52 -3.43
N VAL A 225 5.56 -17.20 -3.81
CA VAL A 225 5.23 -15.91 -4.41
C VAL A 225 5.10 -14.90 -3.28
N VAL A 226 5.74 -13.76 -3.43
CA VAL A 226 5.73 -12.70 -2.41
C VAL A 226 5.31 -11.37 -3.03
N SER A 227 4.56 -10.57 -2.28
CA SER A 227 3.99 -9.31 -2.72
C SER A 227 4.12 -8.23 -1.64
N CYS A 228 3.97 -6.96 -2.03
CA CYS A 228 3.83 -5.82 -1.12
C CYS A 228 2.50 -5.08 -1.30
N ASP A 229 1.58 -5.62 -2.10
CA ASP A 229 0.35 -4.95 -2.51
C ASP A 229 -0.90 -5.85 -2.53
N LEU A 230 -0.78 -7.17 -2.40
CA LEU A 230 -1.92 -8.07 -2.33
C LEU A 230 -2.63 -7.94 -0.96
N MET A 231 -3.94 -7.75 -0.98
CA MET A 231 -4.74 -7.39 0.20
C MET A 231 -5.93 -8.34 0.38
N GLU A 232 -6.52 -8.36 1.59
CA GLU A 232 -7.67 -9.21 1.92
C GLU A 232 -8.85 -9.02 0.96
N CYS A 233 -9.12 -7.79 0.50
CA CYS A 233 -10.21 -7.48 -0.42
C CYS A 233 -10.06 -8.07 -1.83
N GLU A 234 -8.88 -8.58 -2.16
CA GLU A 234 -8.56 -9.20 -3.44
C GLU A 234 -8.59 -10.73 -3.39
N LEU A 235 -8.47 -11.32 -2.17
CA LEU A 235 -8.33 -12.77 -2.03
C LEU A 235 -9.57 -13.55 -2.47
N ASP A 236 -10.76 -12.92 -2.46
CA ASP A 236 -12.00 -13.55 -2.92
C ASP A 236 -12.13 -13.54 -4.45
N ASP A 237 -11.34 -12.71 -5.14
CA ASP A 237 -11.24 -12.69 -6.61
C ASP A 237 -10.27 -13.75 -7.16
N ILE A 238 -9.55 -14.47 -6.27
CA ILE A 238 -8.59 -15.53 -6.61
C ILE A 238 -9.27 -16.88 -6.40
N ALA A 239 -9.05 -17.84 -7.30
CA ALA A 239 -9.58 -19.18 -7.16
C ALA A 239 -9.19 -19.81 -5.80
N ALA A 240 -10.15 -20.49 -5.16
CA ALA A 240 -10.01 -21.01 -3.82
C ALA A 240 -8.72 -21.83 -3.64
N GLY A 241 -7.91 -21.43 -2.67
CA GLY A 241 -6.64 -22.09 -2.33
C GLY A 241 -5.48 -21.80 -3.30
N ALA A 242 -5.67 -21.02 -4.38
CA ALA A 242 -4.60 -20.73 -5.34
C ALA A 242 -3.49 -19.85 -4.73
N ALA A 243 -3.84 -18.95 -3.82
CA ALA A 243 -2.90 -18.10 -3.12
C ALA A 243 -2.40 -18.67 -1.79
N ALA A 244 -2.92 -19.82 -1.33
CA ALA A 244 -2.59 -20.38 -0.03
C ALA A 244 -1.09 -20.65 0.14
N GLY A 245 -0.53 -20.22 1.28
CA GLY A 245 0.90 -20.34 1.61
C GLY A 245 1.76 -19.20 1.09
N GLN A 246 1.27 -18.35 0.16
CA GLN A 246 2.01 -17.22 -0.37
C GLN A 246 2.15 -16.10 0.69
N LEU A 247 3.10 -15.19 0.47
CA LEU A 247 3.46 -14.19 1.47
C LEU A 247 3.17 -12.77 0.98
N CYS A 248 2.71 -11.92 1.89
CA CYS A 248 2.56 -10.50 1.62
C CYS A 248 3.13 -9.64 2.75
N ALA A 249 3.76 -8.52 2.38
CA ALA A 249 4.23 -7.50 3.31
C ALA A 249 3.25 -6.33 3.32
N ALA A 250 2.76 -5.94 4.49
CA ALA A 250 1.85 -4.81 4.65
C ALA A 250 2.03 -4.12 6.02
N SER A 251 1.45 -2.95 6.18
CA SER A 251 1.40 -2.25 7.47
C SER A 251 0.22 -2.72 8.34
N TYR A 252 -0.70 -3.48 7.79
CA TYR A 252 -1.87 -3.99 8.49
C TYR A 252 -2.35 -5.30 7.85
N PHE A 253 -2.88 -6.19 8.69
CA PHE A 253 -3.69 -7.35 8.31
C PHE A 253 -4.87 -7.47 9.28
N ASP A 254 -6.00 -7.97 8.79
CA ASP A 254 -7.22 -8.23 9.60
C ASP A 254 -6.94 -9.06 10.85
N SER A 255 -6.00 -9.98 10.76
CA SER A 255 -5.62 -10.93 11.81
C SER A 255 -4.67 -10.37 12.89
N ILE A 256 -4.30 -9.08 12.84
CA ILE A 256 -3.44 -8.48 13.86
C ILE A 256 -4.10 -8.56 15.25
N ALA A 257 -3.42 -9.21 16.19
CA ALA A 257 -3.93 -9.49 17.53
C ALA A 257 -3.57 -8.35 18.51
N THR A 258 -4.14 -7.15 18.33
CA THR A 258 -4.07 -6.04 19.28
C THR A 258 -5.45 -5.69 19.83
N LEU A 259 -5.51 -5.07 21.00
CA LEU A 259 -6.79 -4.62 21.59
C LEU A 259 -7.44 -3.55 20.72
N GLU A 260 -6.64 -2.67 20.15
CA GLU A 260 -7.08 -1.61 19.25
C GLU A 260 -7.74 -2.20 18.00
N ASN A 261 -7.10 -3.21 17.39
CA ASN A 261 -7.65 -3.89 16.21
C ASN A 261 -8.94 -4.64 16.56
N ALA A 262 -8.97 -5.34 17.67
CA ALA A 262 -10.19 -6.04 18.13
C ALA A 262 -11.37 -5.08 18.34
N ALA A 263 -11.13 -3.94 18.99
CA ALA A 263 -12.14 -2.90 19.19
C ALA A 263 -12.59 -2.27 17.87
N PHE A 264 -11.65 -2.04 16.94
CA PHE A 264 -11.96 -1.54 15.60
C PHE A 264 -12.82 -2.53 14.81
N LYS A 265 -12.42 -3.78 14.75
CA LYS A 265 -13.18 -4.83 14.06
C LYS A 265 -14.58 -5.02 14.62
N ALA A 266 -14.76 -4.90 15.93
CA ALA A 266 -16.10 -4.95 16.53
C ALA A 266 -17.02 -3.86 15.95
N ARG A 267 -16.54 -2.61 15.79
CA ARG A 267 -17.30 -1.52 15.16
C ARG A 267 -17.56 -1.76 13.67
N VAL A 268 -16.56 -2.30 12.95
CA VAL A 268 -16.74 -2.67 11.54
C VAL A 268 -17.79 -3.75 11.40
N THR A 269 -17.73 -4.80 12.23
CA THR A 269 -18.71 -5.89 12.26
C THR A 269 -20.12 -5.39 12.55
N GLU A 270 -20.28 -4.46 13.49
CA GLU A 270 -21.61 -3.87 13.81
C GLU A 270 -22.23 -3.17 12.60
N ARG A 271 -21.41 -2.50 11.78
CA ARG A 271 -21.88 -1.73 10.61
C ARG A 271 -22.01 -2.54 9.33
N HIS A 272 -21.06 -3.45 9.07
CA HIS A 272 -20.89 -4.15 7.79
C HIS A 272 -21.19 -5.65 7.88
N GLY A 273 -21.44 -6.20 9.06
CA GLY A 273 -21.68 -7.63 9.29
C GLY A 273 -20.42 -8.43 9.63
N ALA A 274 -20.62 -9.64 10.16
CA ALA A 274 -19.57 -10.48 10.72
C ALA A 274 -18.57 -11.00 9.67
N GLU A 275 -19.00 -11.16 8.42
CA GLU A 275 -18.17 -11.68 7.32
C GLU A 275 -17.24 -10.61 6.72
N ARG A 276 -17.35 -9.35 7.18
CA ARG A 276 -16.51 -8.26 6.67
C ARG A 276 -15.08 -8.40 7.17
N ARG A 277 -14.16 -8.68 6.27
CA ARG A 277 -12.71 -8.60 6.53
C ARG A 277 -12.24 -7.17 6.29
N VAL A 278 -11.27 -6.74 7.08
CA VAL A 278 -10.64 -5.42 6.95
C VAL A 278 -9.33 -5.59 6.21
N SER A 279 -9.22 -5.04 5.02
CA SER A 279 -7.96 -5.04 4.28
C SER A 279 -7.02 -3.92 4.74
N SER A 280 -5.75 -4.03 4.34
CA SER A 280 -4.77 -2.96 4.60
C SER A 280 -5.18 -1.64 3.94
N VAL A 281 -5.83 -1.63 2.77
CA VAL A 281 -6.28 -0.40 2.12
C VAL A 281 -7.51 0.21 2.83
N PHE A 282 -8.42 -0.60 3.36
CA PHE A 282 -9.51 -0.13 4.22
C PHE A 282 -8.93 0.58 5.46
N ALA A 283 -8.03 -0.12 6.18
CA ALA A 283 -7.40 0.40 7.39
C ALA A 283 -6.60 1.68 7.12
N SER A 284 -5.90 1.76 5.99
CA SER A 284 -5.12 2.92 5.60
C SER A 284 -6.01 4.11 5.21
N ALA A 285 -7.09 3.90 4.45
CA ALA A 285 -8.04 4.95 4.09
C ALA A 285 -8.79 5.47 5.32
N TYR A 286 -9.25 4.57 6.19
CA TYR A 286 -9.81 4.92 7.49
C TYR A 286 -8.83 5.79 8.29
N THR A 287 -7.58 5.37 8.41
CA THR A 287 -6.56 6.11 9.16
C THR A 287 -6.25 7.47 8.53
N ALA A 288 -6.17 7.55 7.20
CA ALA A 288 -5.92 8.81 6.48
C ALA A 288 -7.04 9.83 6.74
N VAL A 289 -8.31 9.40 6.67
CA VAL A 289 -9.45 10.28 6.97
C VAL A 289 -9.46 10.70 8.44
N ARG A 290 -9.26 9.75 9.38
CA ARG A 290 -9.20 10.07 10.81
C ARG A 290 -8.10 11.08 11.10
N LEU A 291 -6.90 10.83 10.60
CA LEU A 291 -5.75 11.71 10.79
C LEU A 291 -5.99 13.09 10.17
N CYS A 292 -6.60 13.15 8.99
CA CYS A 292 -6.97 14.39 8.32
C CYS A 292 -7.95 15.22 9.17
N VAL A 293 -9.06 14.61 9.59
CA VAL A 293 -10.10 15.30 10.37
C VAL A 293 -9.58 15.71 11.75
N ASP A 294 -8.89 14.83 12.45
CA ASP A 294 -8.34 15.11 13.79
C ASP A 294 -7.30 16.24 13.74
N ALA A 295 -6.47 16.29 12.68
CA ALA A 295 -5.51 17.36 12.48
C ALA A 295 -6.18 18.70 12.11
N ILE A 296 -7.25 18.71 11.31
CA ILE A 296 -8.05 19.90 11.00
C ILE A 296 -8.72 20.43 12.27
N VAL A 297 -9.30 19.57 13.09
CA VAL A 297 -9.89 19.96 14.38
C VAL A 297 -8.83 20.58 15.30
N ALA A 298 -7.66 19.96 15.41
CA ALA A 298 -6.57 20.46 16.21
C ALA A 298 -6.00 21.78 15.71
N ALA A 299 -5.97 22.00 14.39
CA ALA A 299 -5.55 23.24 13.74
C ALA A 299 -6.59 24.37 13.85
N GLY A 300 -7.84 24.06 14.23
CA GLY A 300 -8.95 25.02 14.27
C GLY A 300 -9.49 25.42 12.89
N GLY A 301 -9.12 24.70 11.83
CA GLY A 301 -9.55 24.95 10.46
C GLY A 301 -8.81 24.08 9.45
N ASP A 302 -9.24 24.13 8.18
CA ASP A 302 -8.77 23.29 7.08
C ASP A 302 -7.59 23.90 6.29
N ASP A 303 -6.89 24.88 6.86
CA ASP A 303 -5.70 25.46 6.22
C ASP A 303 -4.56 24.43 6.14
N PRO A 304 -4.03 24.10 4.94
CA PRO A 304 -3.03 23.06 4.77
C PRO A 304 -1.77 23.25 5.60
N ASP A 305 -1.28 24.47 5.73
CA ASP A 305 -0.09 24.76 6.53
C ASP A 305 -0.34 24.60 8.03
N ALA A 306 -1.51 25.00 8.50
CA ALA A 306 -1.91 24.81 9.88
C ALA A 306 -2.06 23.31 10.20
N VAL A 307 -2.70 22.55 9.31
CA VAL A 307 -2.87 21.11 9.44
C VAL A 307 -1.52 20.37 9.45
N ARG A 308 -0.60 20.71 8.54
CA ARG A 308 0.76 20.14 8.53
C ARG A 308 1.51 20.41 9.84
N ARG A 309 1.44 21.63 10.37
CA ARG A 309 2.07 21.97 11.66
C ARG A 309 1.55 21.07 12.80
N GLU A 310 0.24 20.83 12.85
CA GLU A 310 -0.33 19.93 13.86
C GLU A 310 0.11 18.49 13.67
N LEU A 311 0.19 18.01 12.42
CA LEU A 311 0.66 16.66 12.11
C LEU A 311 2.08 16.39 12.64
N TYR A 312 2.99 17.36 12.53
CA TYR A 312 4.39 17.20 12.92
C TYR A 312 4.63 17.32 14.44
N ASN A 313 3.71 17.97 15.18
CA ASN A 313 3.95 18.34 16.56
C ASN A 313 3.62 17.24 17.57
N ARG A 314 2.97 16.16 17.13
CA ARG A 314 2.55 15.06 18.02
C ARG A 314 2.52 13.71 17.31
N SER A 315 2.44 12.67 18.11
CA SER A 315 2.09 11.33 17.66
C SER A 315 0.58 11.14 17.75
N TRP A 316 0.00 10.48 16.77
CA TRP A 316 -1.44 10.29 16.62
C TRP A 316 -1.81 8.83 16.92
N PRO A 317 -2.80 8.57 17.78
CA PRO A 317 -3.28 7.21 18.01
C PRO A 317 -4.04 6.72 16.76
N THR A 318 -3.61 5.60 16.19
CA THR A 318 -4.19 5.01 14.99
C THR A 318 -4.24 3.49 15.09
N LEU A 319 -4.84 2.84 14.08
CA LEU A 319 -4.81 1.37 13.94
C LEU A 319 -3.38 0.81 13.77
N PHE A 320 -2.45 1.63 13.32
CA PHE A 320 -1.03 1.28 13.16
C PHE A 320 -0.22 1.54 14.43
N GLY A 321 -0.89 1.85 15.54
CA GLY A 321 -0.29 2.32 16.76
C GLY A 321 -0.13 3.84 16.81
N ALA A 322 0.85 4.33 17.59
CA ALA A 322 1.16 5.74 17.68
C ALA A 322 1.91 6.19 16.42
N LEU A 323 1.20 6.83 15.48
CA LEU A 323 1.71 7.26 14.19
C LEU A 323 2.29 8.68 14.26
N SER A 324 3.51 8.86 13.77
CA SER A 324 4.14 10.17 13.57
C SER A 324 4.36 10.43 12.08
N ILE A 325 4.26 11.71 11.69
CA ILE A 325 4.58 12.15 10.32
C ILE A 325 5.94 12.86 10.33
N ASP A 326 6.84 12.43 9.48
CA ASP A 326 8.14 13.06 9.30
C ASP A 326 7.97 14.44 8.62
N ARG A 327 8.59 15.46 9.19
CA ARG A 327 8.46 16.85 8.72
C ARG A 327 9.15 17.10 7.37
N GLU A 328 10.23 16.40 7.07
CA GLU A 328 11.03 16.64 5.87
C GLU A 328 10.45 15.95 4.65
N THR A 329 9.76 14.84 4.88
CA THR A 329 9.29 13.98 3.79
C THR A 329 7.78 13.79 3.75
N ASN A 330 7.04 14.24 4.78
CA ASN A 330 5.58 14.04 4.94
C ASN A 330 5.13 12.57 5.03
N HIS A 331 6.02 11.68 5.45
CA HIS A 331 5.71 10.25 5.54
C HIS A 331 5.38 9.80 6.97
N ALA A 332 4.44 8.88 7.05
CA ALA A 332 4.10 8.19 8.28
C ALA A 332 5.17 7.16 8.67
N ALA A 333 5.47 7.08 9.96
CA ALA A 333 6.15 5.92 10.51
C ALA A 333 5.16 4.76 10.62
N LEU A 334 5.41 3.63 9.95
CA LEU A 334 4.48 2.52 9.84
C LEU A 334 5.09 1.20 10.33
N PRO A 335 4.30 0.31 10.96
CA PRO A 335 4.74 -1.03 11.29
C PRO A 335 4.92 -1.87 10.03
N PHE A 336 5.72 -2.90 10.14
CA PHE A 336 5.84 -3.95 9.14
C PHE A 336 5.24 -5.24 9.67
N HIS A 337 4.40 -5.85 8.88
CA HIS A 337 3.91 -7.20 9.09
C HIS A 337 4.15 -8.04 7.85
N LEU A 338 4.49 -9.31 8.05
CA LEU A 338 4.53 -10.32 7.01
C LEU A 338 3.36 -11.27 7.25
N GLY A 339 2.44 -11.32 6.32
CA GLY A 339 1.29 -12.23 6.33
C GLY A 339 1.53 -13.41 5.42
N ARG A 340 1.06 -14.58 5.84
CA ARG A 340 0.92 -15.78 5.00
C ARG A 340 -0.55 -16.01 4.71
N ILE A 341 -0.89 -16.18 3.44
CA ILE A 341 -2.27 -16.47 3.05
C ILE A 341 -2.63 -17.88 3.52
N ASN A 342 -3.71 -18.00 4.28
CA ASN A 342 -4.23 -19.25 4.81
C ASN A 342 -5.31 -19.88 3.90
N ALA A 343 -5.83 -21.05 4.30
CA ALA A 343 -6.82 -21.78 3.53
C ALA A 343 -8.20 -21.09 3.48
N ASP A 344 -8.47 -20.16 4.39
CA ASP A 344 -9.74 -19.44 4.52
C ASP A 344 -9.69 -18.07 3.81
N ASN A 345 -8.75 -17.88 2.87
CA ASN A 345 -8.51 -16.63 2.16
C ASN A 345 -8.29 -15.41 3.08
N GLY A 346 -7.62 -15.64 4.21
CA GLY A 346 -7.16 -14.60 5.13
C GLY A 346 -5.64 -14.61 5.23
N PHE A 347 -5.08 -13.72 6.05
CA PHE A 347 -3.66 -13.71 6.36
C PHE A 347 -3.40 -14.13 7.80
N ASP A 348 -2.42 -15.02 8.00
CA ASP A 348 -1.81 -15.28 9.29
C ASP A 348 -0.53 -14.46 9.41
N VAL A 349 -0.42 -13.60 10.41
CA VAL A 349 0.79 -12.80 10.64
C VAL A 349 1.92 -13.70 11.13
N VAL A 350 2.99 -13.83 10.32
CA VAL A 350 4.14 -14.70 10.60
C VAL A 350 5.37 -13.94 11.10
N ALA A 351 5.43 -12.62 10.90
CA ALA A 351 6.46 -11.74 11.46
C ALA A 351 5.92 -10.31 11.58
N SER A 352 6.44 -9.57 12.56
CA SER A 352 6.08 -8.17 12.77
C SER A 352 7.28 -7.37 13.23
N ARG A 353 7.30 -6.07 12.89
CA ARG A 353 8.23 -5.07 13.42
C ARG A 353 7.46 -3.84 13.89
N PRO A 354 7.94 -3.16 14.92
CA PRO A 354 7.35 -1.90 15.37
C PRO A 354 7.41 -0.84 14.25
N PRO A 355 6.72 0.30 14.41
CA PRO A 355 6.76 1.36 13.41
C PRO A 355 8.19 1.75 13.02
N LEU A 356 8.44 1.75 11.71
CA LEU A 356 9.69 2.13 11.07
C LEU A 356 9.54 3.56 10.55
N ALA A 357 10.48 4.45 10.90
CA ALA A 357 10.57 5.75 10.25
C ALA A 357 10.72 5.56 8.73
N ALA A 358 10.00 6.36 7.95
CA ALA A 358 10.10 6.30 6.51
C ALA A 358 11.47 6.79 6.02
N ASP A 359 12.02 6.11 5.03
CA ASP A 359 13.20 6.53 4.25
C ASP A 359 12.90 6.33 2.76
N PRO A 360 12.09 7.23 2.17
CA PRO A 360 11.62 7.08 0.79
C PRO A 360 12.76 7.04 -0.22
N TYR A 361 13.93 7.62 0.10
CA TYR A 361 15.10 7.65 -0.76
C TYR A 361 16.14 6.58 -0.43
N LEU A 362 15.90 5.72 0.55
CA LEU A 362 16.80 4.66 1.03
C LEU A 362 18.20 5.19 1.40
N THR A 363 18.25 6.39 2.00
CA THR A 363 19.50 7.09 2.34
C THR A 363 20.28 6.41 3.46
N GLY A 364 19.58 5.78 4.41
CA GLY A 364 20.18 5.03 5.50
C GLY A 364 21.02 3.84 5.03
N ARG A 365 20.65 3.27 3.87
CA ARG A 365 21.35 2.15 3.25
C ARG A 365 22.67 2.56 2.60
N ASN A 366 22.70 3.73 1.95
CA ASN A 366 23.90 4.25 1.29
C ASN A 366 25.01 4.56 2.31
N ARG A 367 24.69 4.86 3.58
CA ARG A 367 25.67 5.07 4.63
C ARG A 367 26.38 3.79 5.08
N GLN A 368 25.78 2.62 4.92
CA GLN A 368 26.38 1.32 5.25
C GLN A 368 27.22 0.76 4.10
N ALA A 369 26.96 1.18 2.86
CA ALA A 369 27.59 0.68 1.64
C ALA A 369 28.83 1.48 1.18
N LEU A 370 29.15 2.61 1.80
CA LEU A 370 30.37 3.35 1.49
C LEU A 370 31.59 2.59 2.06
N PRO A 371 32.50 2.07 1.22
CA PRO A 371 33.74 1.52 1.71
C PRO A 371 34.47 2.63 2.47
N ARG A 372 34.89 2.34 3.73
CA ARG A 372 35.76 3.25 4.46
C ARG A 372 37.02 3.44 3.61
N LEU A 373 37.20 4.63 3.05
CA LEU A 373 38.45 5.02 2.41
C LEU A 373 39.59 4.77 3.42
N ARG A 374 40.38 3.74 3.19
CA ARG A 374 41.66 3.60 3.89
C ARG A 374 42.61 4.59 3.24
N VAL A 375 42.98 5.60 3.99
CA VAL A 375 44.13 6.43 3.63
C VAL A 375 45.34 5.50 3.68
N VAL A 376 45.88 5.18 2.53
CA VAL A 376 47.18 4.50 2.43
C VAL A 376 48.23 5.57 2.66
N SER A 377 48.82 5.59 3.86
CA SER A 377 50.00 6.40 4.19
C SER A 377 51.27 5.78 3.63
#